data_53ba0b41b783a78621e02e879f8394e2
#
_entry.id   53ba0b41b783a78621e02e879f8394e2
#
_cell.length_a   1.000
_cell.length_b   1.000
_cell.length_c   1.000
_cell.angle_alpha   90.00
_cell.angle_beta   90.00
_cell.angle_gamma   90.00
#
_symmetry.space_group_name_H-M   'P 1'
#
loop_
_entity.id
_entity.type
_entity.pdbx_description
1 polymer ?
#
loop_
_entity_poly.entity_id
_entity_poly.type
_entity_poly.pdbx_seq_one_letter_code
_entity_poly.pdbx_strand_id
1 'polypeptide(L)'
;MVSNQSGVARGYLRVEQIEAVNRRVEELAGPLGPWLVCVHGPAEGCRCRKPAPGLIEAAAGALGVDARDCVVIGDIGADVEAARAAGARGVLVPTAVTRDKEVAAAPEVAADLLNVVALVLGPPEGRP
;
A
#
# COMPACT_ATOMS: atom_id res chain seq x y z
N MET A 1 3.75 -1.30 -6.03
CA MET A 1 3.36 -0.11 -5.23
C MET A 1 1.94 0.29 -5.59
N VAL A 2 1.11 0.57 -4.59
CA VAL A 2 -0.29 1.01 -4.78
C VAL A 2 -0.53 2.30 -3.99
N SER A 3 -1.15 3.31 -4.60
CA SER A 3 -1.23 4.66 -4.03
C SER A 3 -2.56 5.35 -4.35
N ASN A 4 -3.18 5.96 -3.34
CA ASN A 4 -4.26 6.93 -3.53
C ASN A 4 -3.67 8.32 -3.75
N GLN A 5 -4.04 8.99 -4.86
CA GLN A 5 -3.55 10.32 -5.24
C GLN A 5 -4.72 11.24 -5.63
N SER A 6 -5.60 11.49 -4.68
CA SER A 6 -6.79 12.34 -4.90
C SER A 6 -6.47 13.81 -5.22
N GLY A 7 -5.23 14.23 -5.04
CA GLY A 7 -4.75 15.56 -5.47
C GLY A 7 -4.93 15.81 -6.96
N VAL A 8 -4.94 14.76 -7.79
CA VAL A 8 -5.24 14.86 -9.23
C VAL A 8 -6.69 15.28 -9.44
N ALA A 9 -7.64 14.60 -8.81
CA ALA A 9 -9.07 14.94 -8.91
C ALA A 9 -9.39 16.34 -8.36
N ARG A 10 -8.60 16.80 -7.37
CA ARG A 10 -8.74 18.14 -6.76
C ARG A 10 -8.02 19.23 -7.54
N GLY A 11 -7.29 18.90 -8.61
CA GLY A 11 -6.53 19.86 -9.40
C GLY A 11 -5.23 20.35 -8.76
N TYR A 12 -4.76 19.71 -7.68
CA TYR A 12 -3.51 20.08 -6.99
C TYR A 12 -2.27 19.44 -7.62
N LEU A 13 -2.45 18.28 -8.26
CA LEU A 13 -1.40 17.49 -8.87
C LEU A 13 -1.76 17.09 -10.29
N ARG A 14 -0.75 16.95 -11.13
CA ARG A 14 -0.86 16.33 -12.45
C ARG A 14 -0.30 14.91 -12.39
N VAL A 15 -0.80 14.05 -13.26
CA VAL A 15 -0.34 12.64 -13.35
C VAL A 15 1.17 12.58 -13.58
N GLU A 16 1.71 13.45 -14.44
CA GLU A 16 3.14 13.52 -14.76
C GLU A 16 4.02 13.82 -13.53
N GLN A 17 3.49 14.58 -12.58
CA GLN A 17 4.20 14.86 -11.32
C GLN A 17 4.27 13.61 -10.44
N ILE A 18 3.19 12.83 -10.38
CA ILE A 18 3.16 11.55 -9.65
C ILE A 18 4.14 10.57 -10.30
N GLU A 19 4.13 10.44 -11.61
CA GLU A 19 5.05 9.58 -12.35
C GLU A 19 6.52 9.97 -12.12
N ALA A 20 6.82 11.27 -12.08
CA ALA A 20 8.16 11.77 -11.79
C ALA A 20 8.63 11.39 -10.38
N VAL A 21 7.76 11.51 -9.36
CA VAL A 21 8.06 11.09 -7.99
C VAL A 21 8.26 9.58 -7.91
N ASN A 22 7.38 8.80 -8.50
CA ASN A 22 7.47 7.33 -8.52
C ASN A 22 8.78 6.86 -9.17
N ARG A 23 9.16 7.47 -10.27
CA ARG A 23 10.42 7.20 -10.97
C ARG A 23 11.62 7.51 -10.09
N ARG A 24 11.58 8.64 -9.36
CA ARG A 24 12.65 9.00 -8.42
C ARG A 24 12.77 8.01 -7.27
N VAL A 25 11.66 7.51 -6.76
CA VAL A 25 11.66 6.46 -5.72
C VAL A 25 12.32 5.17 -6.25
N GLU A 26 12.02 4.77 -7.47
CA GLU A 26 12.66 3.58 -8.08
C GLU A 26 14.16 3.77 -8.30
N GLU A 27 14.60 4.97 -8.69
CA GLU A 27 16.04 5.28 -8.80
C GLU A 27 16.78 5.12 -7.47
N LEU A 28 16.13 5.45 -6.36
CA LEU A 28 16.73 5.41 -5.02
C LEU A 28 16.63 4.02 -4.37
N ALA A 29 15.53 3.34 -4.54
CA ALA A 29 15.19 2.10 -3.82
C ALA A 29 15.27 0.83 -4.68
N GLY A 30 15.47 0.98 -5.99
CA GLY A 30 15.41 -0.12 -6.97
C GLY A 30 13.98 -0.37 -7.50
N PRO A 31 13.78 -1.37 -8.37
CA PRO A 31 12.50 -1.63 -9.00
C PRO A 31 11.46 -2.07 -7.97
N LEU A 32 10.35 -1.32 -7.91
CA LEU A 32 9.21 -1.54 -7.00
C LEU A 32 7.88 -1.74 -7.74
N GLY A 33 7.94 -1.85 -9.07
CA GLY A 33 6.74 -1.98 -9.90
C GLY A 33 5.97 -3.29 -9.72
N PRO A 34 4.75 -3.37 -10.24
CA PRO A 34 4.07 -2.27 -10.93
C PRO A 34 3.69 -1.10 -10.00
N TRP A 35 3.53 0.08 -10.59
CA TRP A 35 3.02 1.28 -9.92
C TRP A 35 1.56 1.48 -10.30
N LEU A 36 0.66 1.31 -9.35
CA LEU A 36 -0.79 1.45 -9.56
C LEU A 36 -1.30 2.60 -8.70
N VAL A 37 -1.90 3.58 -9.36
CA VAL A 37 -2.31 4.83 -8.75
C VAL A 37 -3.81 5.05 -8.97
N CYS A 38 -4.53 5.34 -7.90
CA CYS A 38 -5.89 5.84 -7.98
C CYS A 38 -5.87 7.36 -7.93
N VAL A 39 -6.36 7.99 -8.99
CA VAL A 39 -6.41 9.46 -9.12
C VAL A 39 -7.77 10.06 -8.73
N HIS A 40 -8.73 9.23 -8.36
CA HIS A 40 -10.09 9.64 -8.05
C HIS A 40 -10.21 10.28 -6.66
N GLY A 41 -11.18 11.18 -6.52
CA GLY A 41 -11.56 11.75 -5.24
C GLY A 41 -12.44 10.80 -4.40
N PRO A 42 -12.63 11.09 -3.10
CA PRO A 42 -13.40 10.22 -2.20
C PRO A 42 -14.86 10.03 -2.61
N ALA A 43 -15.45 11.00 -3.32
CA ALA A 43 -16.86 11.01 -3.70
C ALA A 43 -17.15 10.37 -5.07
N GLU A 44 -16.13 9.91 -5.80
CA GLU A 44 -16.30 9.41 -7.17
C GLU A 44 -16.75 7.95 -7.23
N GLY A 45 -16.74 7.22 -6.11
CA GLY A 45 -17.26 5.85 -6.03
C GLY A 45 -16.49 4.83 -6.87
N CYS A 46 -15.20 5.06 -7.16
CA CYS A 46 -14.37 4.14 -7.90
C CYS A 46 -14.05 2.87 -7.08
N ARG A 47 -13.65 1.80 -7.77
CA ARG A 47 -13.22 0.55 -7.12
C ARG A 47 -11.75 0.54 -6.71
N CYS A 48 -10.96 1.50 -7.17
CA CYS A 48 -9.51 1.52 -6.95
C CYS A 48 -9.08 2.30 -5.70
N ARG A 49 -9.85 3.29 -5.26
CA ARG A 49 -9.47 4.06 -4.08
C ARG A 49 -9.58 3.23 -2.81
N LYS A 50 -8.45 3.04 -2.11
CA LYS A 50 -8.44 2.39 -0.80
C LYS A 50 -9.35 3.18 0.17
N PRO A 51 -10.22 2.54 0.94
CA PRO A 51 -10.22 1.12 1.34
C PRO A 51 -10.84 0.13 0.34
N ALA A 52 -11.26 0.54 -0.87
CA ALA A 52 -11.70 -0.41 -1.89
C ALA A 52 -10.52 -1.31 -2.35
N PRO A 53 -10.78 -2.55 -2.77
CA PRO A 53 -9.73 -3.54 -3.03
C PRO A 53 -9.06 -3.44 -4.41
N GLY A 54 -9.58 -2.60 -5.32
CA GLY A 54 -9.23 -2.64 -6.74
C GLY A 54 -7.74 -2.49 -7.05
N LEU A 55 -7.01 -1.63 -6.33
CA LEU A 55 -5.55 -1.50 -6.52
C LEU A 55 -4.79 -2.76 -6.11
N ILE A 56 -5.23 -3.42 -5.04
CA ILE A 56 -4.59 -4.65 -4.54
C ILE A 56 -4.84 -5.79 -5.51
N GLU A 57 -6.09 -5.94 -5.98
CA GLU A 57 -6.47 -6.95 -6.97
C GLU A 57 -5.69 -6.76 -8.29
N ALA A 58 -5.58 -5.52 -8.76
CA ALA A 58 -4.83 -5.19 -9.97
C ALA A 58 -3.32 -5.45 -9.80
N ALA A 59 -2.75 -5.16 -8.63
CA ALA A 59 -1.35 -5.45 -8.33
C ALA A 59 -1.08 -6.96 -8.31
N ALA A 60 -1.92 -7.74 -7.65
CA ALA A 60 -1.82 -9.19 -7.63
C ALA A 60 -1.91 -9.78 -9.05
N GLY A 61 -2.87 -9.31 -9.84
CA GLY A 61 -3.00 -9.72 -11.26
C GLY A 61 -1.76 -9.39 -12.10
N ALA A 62 -1.20 -8.20 -11.94
CA ALA A 62 0.02 -7.80 -12.63
C ALA A 62 1.25 -8.61 -12.23
N LEU A 63 1.31 -9.08 -10.99
CA LEU A 63 2.38 -9.96 -10.47
C LEU A 63 2.14 -11.43 -10.79
N GLY A 64 0.96 -11.81 -11.29
CA GLY A 64 0.60 -13.18 -11.58
C GLY A 64 0.40 -14.05 -10.34
N VAL A 65 -0.02 -13.46 -9.22
CA VAL A 65 -0.27 -14.15 -7.95
C VAL A 65 -1.71 -13.95 -7.47
N ASP A 66 -2.17 -14.80 -6.56
CA ASP A 66 -3.46 -14.60 -5.90
C ASP A 66 -3.31 -13.50 -4.82
N ALA A 67 -4.33 -12.67 -4.64
CA ALA A 67 -4.33 -11.64 -3.59
C ALA A 67 -4.11 -12.24 -2.19
N ARG A 68 -4.57 -13.48 -1.96
CA ARG A 68 -4.35 -14.20 -0.69
C ARG A 68 -2.89 -14.48 -0.37
N ASP A 69 -2.04 -14.50 -1.39
CA ASP A 69 -0.59 -14.70 -1.25
C ASP A 69 0.17 -13.38 -1.14
N CYS A 70 -0.57 -12.26 -1.13
CA CYS A 70 0.01 -10.92 -1.01
C CYS A 70 -0.02 -10.40 0.43
N VAL A 71 0.97 -9.57 0.74
CA VAL A 71 1.00 -8.75 1.95
C VAL A 71 0.95 -7.29 1.55
N VAL A 72 0.00 -6.55 2.10
CA VAL A 72 -0.11 -5.11 1.92
C VAL A 72 0.46 -4.42 3.16
N ILE A 73 1.39 -3.54 2.96
CA ILE A 73 2.02 -2.75 4.01
C ILE A 73 1.58 -1.30 3.82
N GLY A 74 1.04 -0.69 4.84
CA GLY A 74 0.57 0.69 4.78
C GLY A 74 0.62 1.40 6.12
N ASP A 75 0.37 2.69 6.13
CA ASP A 75 0.48 3.55 7.31
C ASP A 75 -0.88 4.05 7.83
N ILE A 76 -1.96 3.76 7.13
CA ILE A 76 -3.33 4.14 7.53
C ILE A 76 -4.29 2.95 7.47
N GLY A 77 -5.41 3.07 8.19
CA GLY A 77 -6.45 2.02 8.23
C GLY A 77 -7.01 1.63 6.87
N ALA A 78 -7.12 2.59 5.94
CA ALA A 78 -7.61 2.33 4.58
C ALA A 78 -6.73 1.32 3.82
N ASP A 79 -5.43 1.27 4.08
CA ASP A 79 -4.52 0.30 3.47
C ASP A 79 -4.83 -1.12 3.94
N VAL A 80 -5.00 -1.28 5.24
CA VAL A 80 -5.32 -2.57 5.89
C VAL A 80 -6.72 -3.05 5.52
N GLU A 81 -7.68 -2.14 5.45
CA GLU A 81 -9.05 -2.45 5.02
C GLU A 81 -9.10 -2.89 3.55
N ALA A 82 -8.34 -2.23 2.67
CA ALA A 82 -8.22 -2.64 1.26
C ALA A 82 -7.58 -4.03 1.13
N ALA A 83 -6.56 -4.33 1.91
CA ALA A 83 -5.95 -5.65 1.98
C ALA A 83 -7.00 -6.71 2.35
N ARG A 84 -7.72 -6.49 3.44
CA ARG A 84 -8.78 -7.40 3.90
C ARG A 84 -9.87 -7.59 2.84
N ALA A 85 -10.32 -6.52 2.19
CA ALA A 85 -11.34 -6.58 1.16
C ALA A 85 -10.89 -7.39 -0.08
N ALA A 86 -9.59 -7.38 -0.40
CA ALA A 86 -9.00 -8.18 -1.46
C ALA A 86 -8.65 -9.63 -1.04
N GLY A 87 -8.78 -9.96 0.25
CA GLY A 87 -8.36 -11.25 0.79
C GLY A 87 -6.85 -11.35 1.06
N ALA A 88 -6.12 -10.24 1.01
CA ALA A 88 -4.69 -10.16 1.30
C ALA A 88 -4.41 -9.96 2.79
N ARG A 89 -3.20 -10.29 3.23
CA ARG A 89 -2.70 -9.96 4.57
C ARG A 89 -2.36 -8.47 4.63
N GLY A 90 -2.78 -7.77 5.69
CA GLY A 90 -2.49 -6.36 5.90
C GLY A 90 -1.64 -6.13 7.14
N VAL A 91 -0.58 -5.35 7.02
CA VAL A 91 0.28 -4.94 8.14
C VAL A 91 0.32 -3.41 8.20
N LEU A 92 -0.02 -2.84 9.35
CA LEU A 92 0.05 -1.41 9.61
C LEU A 92 1.43 -1.05 10.18
N VAL A 93 2.06 -0.04 9.58
CA VAL A 93 3.27 0.61 10.11
C VAL A 93 2.90 2.05 10.46
N PRO A 94 2.53 2.33 11.71
CA PRO A 94 2.03 3.63 12.12
C PRO A 94 3.08 4.73 11.94
N THR A 95 2.63 5.91 11.55
CA THR A 95 3.40 7.16 11.55
C THR A 95 2.82 8.12 12.58
N ALA A 96 3.42 9.29 12.73
CA ALA A 96 2.93 10.32 13.65
C ALA A 96 1.51 10.82 13.32
N VAL A 97 1.03 10.60 12.11
CA VAL A 97 -0.33 11.00 11.66
C VAL A 97 -1.34 9.87 11.62
N THR A 98 -0.91 8.64 11.89
CA THR A 98 -1.82 7.48 12.01
C THR A 98 -2.64 7.61 13.28
N ARG A 99 -3.97 7.47 13.18
CA ARG A 99 -4.85 7.64 14.33
C ARG A 99 -4.82 6.42 15.24
N ASP A 100 -4.90 6.61 16.55
CA ASP A 100 -4.87 5.52 17.54
C ASP A 100 -5.93 4.44 17.28
N LYS A 101 -7.13 4.84 16.82
CA LYS A 101 -8.19 3.89 16.45
C LYS A 101 -7.84 2.99 15.28
N GLU A 102 -7.02 3.47 14.34
CA GLU A 102 -6.56 2.67 13.21
C GLU A 102 -5.54 1.63 13.67
N VAL A 103 -4.66 2.03 14.59
CA VAL A 103 -3.69 1.12 15.23
C VAL A 103 -4.43 0.03 16.01
N ALA A 104 -5.43 0.42 16.81
CA ALA A 104 -6.21 -0.52 17.62
C ALA A 104 -7.03 -1.51 16.78
N ALA A 105 -7.47 -1.10 15.59
CA ALA A 105 -8.29 -1.92 14.68
C ALA A 105 -7.46 -2.80 13.74
N ALA A 106 -6.15 -2.52 13.58
CA ALA A 106 -5.31 -3.28 12.66
C ALA A 106 -5.05 -4.70 13.18
N PRO A 107 -5.16 -5.74 12.34
CA PRO A 107 -4.89 -7.12 12.74
C PRO A 107 -3.42 -7.37 13.05
N GLU A 108 -2.53 -6.66 12.38
CA GLU A 108 -1.08 -6.73 12.57
C GLU A 108 -0.47 -5.34 12.49
N VAL A 109 0.40 -5.04 13.44
CA VAL A 109 1.12 -3.76 13.54
C VAL A 109 2.61 -4.04 13.69
N ALA A 110 3.43 -3.33 12.93
CA ALA A 110 4.88 -3.36 13.05
C ALA A 110 5.42 -1.94 13.30
N ALA A 111 6.52 -1.84 14.03
CA ALA A 111 7.10 -0.54 14.39
C ALA A 111 7.72 0.18 13.18
N ASP A 112 8.27 -0.58 12.23
CA ASP A 112 8.92 -0.08 11.03
C ASP A 112 8.95 -1.16 9.92
N LEU A 113 9.47 -0.81 8.74
CA LEU A 113 9.55 -1.73 7.61
C LEU A 113 10.48 -2.93 7.85
N LEU A 114 11.54 -2.79 8.65
CA LEU A 114 12.44 -3.90 8.97
C LEU A 114 11.71 -4.94 9.82
N ASN A 115 10.91 -4.47 10.78
CA ASN A 115 10.05 -5.36 11.56
C ASN A 115 8.99 -6.06 10.70
N VAL A 116 8.45 -5.38 9.68
CA VAL A 116 7.54 -6.04 8.72
C VAL A 116 8.25 -7.16 7.98
N VAL A 117 9.48 -6.94 7.51
CA VAL A 117 10.26 -7.99 6.82
C VAL A 117 10.45 -9.21 7.71
N ALA A 118 10.83 -9.00 8.97
CA ALA A 118 10.98 -10.09 9.94
C ALA A 118 9.65 -10.82 10.20
N LEU A 119 8.54 -10.07 10.27
CA LEU A 119 7.21 -10.60 10.51
C LEU A 119 6.69 -11.45 9.33
N VAL A 120 7.01 -11.04 8.10
CA VAL A 120 6.51 -11.66 6.87
C VAL A 120 7.40 -12.80 6.38
N LEU A 121 8.71 -12.61 6.42
CA LEU A 121 9.68 -13.56 5.88
C LEU A 121 10.34 -14.45 6.96
N GLY A 122 10.06 -14.18 8.23
CA GLY A 122 10.77 -14.78 9.35
C GLY A 122 12.08 -14.05 9.66
N PRO A 123 12.71 -14.36 10.81
CA PRO A 123 14.02 -13.80 11.13
C PRO A 123 15.01 -14.17 10.04
N PRO A 124 15.97 -13.30 9.70
CA PRO A 124 17.02 -13.66 8.76
C PRO A 124 17.69 -14.93 9.26
N GLU A 125 17.59 -16.00 8.47
CA GLU A 125 18.32 -17.24 8.77
C GLU A 125 19.79 -16.85 8.93
N GLY A 126 20.36 -17.25 10.07
CA GLY A 126 21.67 -16.81 10.49
C GLY A 126 22.69 -16.97 9.35
N ARG A 127 23.24 -15.83 8.91
CA ARG A 127 24.53 -15.90 8.22
C ARG A 127 25.56 -16.37 9.25
N PRO A 128 26.29 -17.44 8.91
CA PRO A 128 27.41 -17.85 9.74
C PRO A 128 28.47 -16.76 9.85
#